data_d7d0706ac8bea99954be18faed8bb8dc
#
_entry.id   d7d0706ac8bea99954be18faed8bb8dc
#
_cell.length_a   1.000
_cell.length_b   1.000
_cell.length_c   1.000
_cell.angle_alpha   90.00
_cell.angle_beta   90.00
_cell.angle_gamma   90.00
#
_symmetry.space_group_name_H-M   'P 1'
#
loop_
_entity.id
_entity.type
_entity.pdbx_description
1 polymer ?
#
loop_
_entity_poly.entity_id
_entity_poly.type
_entity_poly.pdbx_seq_one_letter_code
_entity_poly.pdbx_strand_id
1 'polypeptide(L)'
;MARRKISSAWLATLLAVGCAPVPARVDSSPSSSPASDTIEARRLFEENIDAIHKRDRARYLATYLHSSALARNGPSGLEFGYDNWSARRDSTWPDTLVARNLRVLPITPGVVYGSYCYTVTQKDTTSSGVSERIFVKTSEGWRIVVTTAFGLAAGAPAQCK
;
A
#
# COMPACT_ATOMS: atom_id res chain seq x y z
N MET A 1 78.00 -44.87 -22.69
CA MET A 1 77.13 -43.99 -21.89
C MET A 1 75.79 -43.98 -22.53
N ALA A 2 74.77 -44.72 -22.01
CA ALA A 2 73.45 -44.86 -22.58
C ALA A 2 72.45 -44.20 -21.64
N ARG A 3 71.74 -43.13 -22.09
CA ARG A 3 70.65 -42.48 -21.36
C ARG A 3 69.33 -43.18 -21.74
N ARG A 4 68.69 -43.80 -20.76
CA ARG A 4 67.33 -44.30 -20.85
C ARG A 4 66.33 -43.15 -20.77
N LYS A 5 65.41 -43.03 -21.76
CA LYS A 5 64.23 -42.15 -21.68
C LYS A 5 63.12 -42.92 -21.03
N ILE A 6 62.56 -42.36 -19.95
CA ILE A 6 61.36 -42.87 -19.31
C ILE A 6 60.18 -42.03 -19.84
N SER A 7 59.30 -42.67 -20.53
CA SER A 7 58.04 -42.05 -21.00
C SER A 7 56.96 -42.29 -19.94
N SER A 8 56.53 -41.21 -19.26
CA SER A 8 55.39 -41.23 -18.33
C SER A 8 54.11 -40.94 -19.12
N ALA A 9 53.27 -41.95 -19.26
CA ALA A 9 51.92 -41.78 -19.78
C ALA A 9 51.01 -41.31 -18.64
N TRP A 10 50.44 -40.12 -18.77
CA TRP A 10 49.42 -39.60 -17.87
C TRP A 10 48.02 -39.99 -18.41
N LEU A 11 47.33 -40.86 -17.69
CA LEU A 11 45.91 -41.17 -17.92
C LEU A 11 45.05 -40.07 -17.34
N ALA A 12 44.45 -39.22 -18.14
CA ALA A 12 43.48 -38.23 -17.72
C ALA A 12 42.10 -38.85 -17.62
N THR A 13 41.64 -39.08 -16.39
CA THR A 13 40.24 -39.51 -16.13
C THR A 13 39.36 -38.29 -16.08
N LEU A 14 38.55 -38.09 -17.11
CA LEU A 14 37.50 -37.07 -17.17
C LEU A 14 36.29 -37.53 -16.33
N LEU A 15 36.13 -36.94 -15.13
CA LEU A 15 34.90 -37.02 -14.33
C LEU A 15 33.86 -36.02 -14.91
N ALA A 16 32.90 -36.52 -15.63
CA ALA A 16 31.73 -35.75 -16.05
C ALA A 16 30.78 -35.54 -14.84
N VAL A 17 30.87 -34.37 -14.23
CA VAL A 17 29.90 -33.92 -13.20
C VAL A 17 28.63 -33.52 -13.93
N GLY A 18 27.65 -34.42 -13.96
CA GLY A 18 26.32 -34.13 -14.47
C GLY A 18 25.58 -33.13 -13.51
N CYS A 19 25.46 -31.87 -13.90
CA CYS A 19 24.55 -30.93 -13.25
C CYS A 19 23.12 -31.35 -13.61
N ALA A 20 22.42 -32.04 -12.70
CA ALA A 20 20.99 -32.19 -12.78
C ALA A 20 20.33 -30.84 -12.55
N PRO A 21 19.41 -30.39 -13.43
CA PRO A 21 18.66 -29.16 -13.16
C PRO A 21 17.79 -29.39 -11.92
N VAL A 22 18.03 -28.62 -10.87
CA VAL A 22 17.14 -28.54 -9.71
C VAL A 22 15.85 -27.87 -10.20
N PRO A 23 14.68 -28.53 -10.10
CA PRO A 23 13.43 -27.86 -10.45
C PRO A 23 13.26 -26.66 -9.53
N ALA A 24 13.21 -25.47 -10.12
CA ALA A 24 12.86 -24.27 -9.40
C ALA A 24 11.48 -24.50 -8.78
N ARG A 25 11.42 -24.61 -7.45
CA ARG A 25 10.16 -24.50 -6.73
C ARG A 25 9.62 -23.11 -7.00
N VAL A 26 8.61 -23.03 -7.84
CA VAL A 26 7.75 -21.87 -7.92
C VAL A 26 7.00 -21.85 -6.59
N ASP A 27 7.49 -21.08 -5.63
CA ASP A 27 6.73 -20.76 -4.43
C ASP A 27 5.47 -20.03 -4.89
N SER A 28 4.39 -20.79 -5.01
CA SER A 28 3.06 -20.24 -5.23
C SER A 28 2.62 -19.60 -3.94
N SER A 29 3.13 -18.41 -3.66
CA SER A 29 2.48 -17.51 -2.70
C SER A 29 1.02 -17.42 -3.15
N PRO A 30 0.04 -17.58 -2.27
CA PRO A 30 -1.35 -17.54 -2.66
C PRO A 30 -1.62 -16.21 -3.34
N SER A 31 -1.83 -16.28 -4.66
CA SER A 31 -2.21 -15.11 -5.47
C SER A 31 -3.50 -14.58 -4.88
N SER A 32 -3.45 -13.39 -4.28
CA SER A 32 -4.66 -12.74 -3.78
C SER A 32 -5.63 -12.56 -4.95
N SER A 33 -6.89 -12.94 -4.73
CA SER A 33 -7.91 -12.71 -5.76
C SER A 33 -8.37 -11.25 -5.71
N PRO A 34 -8.80 -10.66 -6.84
CA PRO A 34 -9.35 -9.31 -6.85
C PRO A 34 -10.50 -9.11 -5.83
N ALA A 35 -11.28 -10.15 -5.58
CA ALA A 35 -12.35 -10.10 -4.59
C ALA A 35 -11.82 -10.02 -3.16
N SER A 36 -10.80 -10.81 -2.81
CA SER A 36 -10.17 -10.74 -1.48
C SER A 36 -9.47 -9.40 -1.25
N ASP A 37 -8.81 -8.86 -2.27
CA ASP A 37 -8.13 -7.57 -2.20
C ASP A 37 -9.13 -6.42 -1.95
N THR A 38 -10.29 -6.48 -2.59
CA THR A 38 -11.38 -5.51 -2.39
C THR A 38 -11.92 -5.56 -0.96
N ILE A 39 -12.10 -6.75 -0.39
CA ILE A 39 -12.57 -6.94 0.99
C ILE A 39 -11.58 -6.34 1.98
N GLU A 40 -10.29 -6.64 1.82
CA GLU A 40 -9.25 -6.15 2.72
C GLU A 40 -9.04 -4.64 2.62
N ALA A 41 -9.09 -4.07 1.41
CA ALA A 41 -9.01 -2.62 1.23
C ALA A 41 -10.20 -1.91 1.89
N ARG A 42 -11.41 -2.48 1.80
CA ARG A 42 -12.61 -1.96 2.48
C ARG A 42 -12.44 -2.02 4.00
N ARG A 43 -12.00 -3.15 4.54
CA ARG A 43 -11.74 -3.32 5.97
C ARG A 43 -10.74 -2.27 6.49
N LEU A 44 -9.64 -2.06 5.77
CA LEU A 44 -8.65 -1.04 6.13
C LEU A 44 -9.23 0.39 6.06
N PHE A 45 -10.08 0.66 5.08
CA PHE A 45 -10.80 1.93 5.01
C PHE A 45 -11.68 2.15 6.23
N GLU A 46 -12.49 1.16 6.61
CA GLU A 46 -13.38 1.23 7.77
C GLU A 46 -12.61 1.42 9.07
N GLU A 47 -11.48 0.73 9.22
CA GLU A 47 -10.58 0.90 10.36
C GLU A 47 -10.00 2.33 10.43
N ASN A 48 -9.60 2.88 9.30
CA ASN A 48 -9.09 4.25 9.23
C ASN A 48 -10.16 5.29 9.63
N ILE A 49 -11.40 5.12 9.16
CA ILE A 49 -12.52 6.02 9.52
C ILE A 49 -12.89 5.85 11.00
N ASP A 50 -12.94 4.63 11.51
CA ASP A 50 -13.21 4.36 12.93
C ASP A 50 -12.13 4.98 13.85
N ALA A 51 -10.87 4.89 13.46
CA ALA A 51 -9.76 5.52 14.18
C ALA A 51 -9.90 7.06 14.24
N ILE A 52 -10.38 7.68 13.15
CA ILE A 52 -10.70 9.12 13.13
C ILE A 52 -11.84 9.45 14.12
N HIS A 53 -12.92 8.69 14.08
CA HIS A 53 -14.07 8.89 14.97
C HIS A 53 -13.70 8.73 16.45
N LYS A 54 -12.80 7.82 16.76
CA LYS A 54 -12.31 7.56 18.11
C LYS A 54 -11.14 8.46 18.52
N ARG A 55 -10.66 9.30 17.61
CA ARG A 55 -9.47 10.13 17.79
C ARG A 55 -8.23 9.32 18.22
N ASP A 56 -8.18 8.06 17.73
CA ASP A 56 -7.10 7.12 18.00
C ASP A 56 -5.97 7.30 16.99
N ARG A 57 -5.02 8.14 17.37
CA ARG A 57 -3.89 8.50 16.53
C ARG A 57 -3.03 7.28 16.16
N ALA A 58 -2.77 6.40 17.09
CA ALA A 58 -1.91 5.24 16.85
C ALA A 58 -2.53 4.32 15.79
N ARG A 59 -3.81 3.99 15.93
CA ARG A 59 -4.54 3.20 14.95
C ARG A 59 -4.65 3.91 13.61
N TYR A 60 -4.93 5.21 13.60
CA TYR A 60 -5.00 6.00 12.38
C TYR A 60 -3.69 5.94 11.60
N LEU A 61 -2.56 6.20 12.26
CA LEU A 61 -1.23 6.15 11.65
C LEU A 61 -0.88 4.75 11.14
N ALA A 62 -1.25 3.69 11.88
CA ALA A 62 -0.99 2.31 11.50
C ALA A 62 -1.68 1.87 10.20
N THR A 63 -2.72 2.58 9.76
CA THR A 63 -3.38 2.30 8.47
C THR A 63 -2.57 2.76 7.26
N TYR A 64 -1.55 3.59 7.44
CA TYR A 64 -0.76 4.15 6.34
C TYR A 64 0.57 3.43 6.14
N LEU A 65 1.09 3.53 4.92
CA LEU A 65 2.40 2.97 4.57
C LEU A 65 3.52 3.75 5.26
N HIS A 66 4.33 3.07 6.07
CA HIS A 66 5.51 3.64 6.73
C HIS A 66 6.69 3.73 5.74
N SER A 67 6.64 4.68 4.83
CA SER A 67 7.62 4.83 3.76
C SER A 67 7.67 6.26 3.23
N SER A 68 8.79 6.61 2.60
CA SER A 68 8.93 7.84 1.82
C SER A 68 7.99 7.90 0.60
N ALA A 69 7.43 6.76 0.18
CA ALA A 69 6.47 6.67 -0.92
C ALA A 69 5.04 7.08 -0.53
N LEU A 70 4.74 7.27 0.77
CA LEU A 70 3.45 7.79 1.19
C LEU A 70 3.22 9.17 0.59
N ALA A 71 2.10 9.36 -0.11
CA ALA A 71 1.70 10.65 -0.68
C ALA A 71 0.34 11.09 -0.14
N ARG A 72 0.26 12.34 0.27
CA ARG A 72 -0.98 12.98 0.72
C ARG A 72 -1.18 14.27 -0.04
N ASN A 73 -2.38 14.50 -0.53
CA ASN A 73 -2.74 15.74 -1.21
C ASN A 73 -4.11 16.23 -0.68
N GLY A 74 -4.15 17.45 -0.21
CA GLY A 74 -5.35 18.01 0.39
C GLY A 74 -5.34 19.53 0.36
N PRO A 75 -6.25 20.18 1.11
CA PRO A 75 -6.34 21.65 1.12
C PRO A 75 -5.03 22.37 1.52
N SER A 76 -4.18 21.71 2.28
CA SER A 76 -2.85 22.23 2.68
C SER A 76 -1.74 21.94 1.66
N GLY A 77 -2.06 21.29 0.53
CA GLY A 77 -1.11 20.95 -0.51
C GLY A 77 -0.64 19.50 -0.48
N LEU A 78 0.41 19.24 -1.26
CA LEU A 78 1.01 17.92 -1.43
C LEU A 78 2.12 17.69 -0.42
N GLU A 79 2.11 16.51 0.17
CA GLU A 79 3.08 16.09 1.18
C GLU A 79 3.54 14.66 0.89
N PHE A 80 4.85 14.42 1.01
CA PHE A 80 5.47 13.11 0.84
C PHE A 80 6.15 12.63 2.12
N GLY A 81 6.14 11.31 2.30
CA GLY A 81 6.84 10.62 3.37
C GLY A 81 6.05 10.50 4.66
N TYR A 82 6.09 9.30 5.21
CA TYR A 82 5.39 8.98 6.46
C TYR A 82 5.95 9.77 7.65
N ASP A 83 7.28 9.86 7.79
CA ASP A 83 7.91 10.47 8.95
C ASP A 83 7.58 11.97 9.07
N ASN A 84 7.64 12.70 7.94
CA ASN A 84 7.28 14.12 7.89
C ASN A 84 5.83 14.35 8.31
N TRP A 85 4.93 13.50 7.82
CA TRP A 85 3.51 13.60 8.13
C TRP A 85 3.20 13.15 9.56
N SER A 86 3.72 12.00 10.00
CA SER A 86 3.43 11.44 11.32
C SER A 86 4.04 12.25 12.47
N ALA A 87 5.12 12.99 12.21
CA ALA A 87 5.73 13.87 13.21
C ALA A 87 4.88 15.10 13.53
N ARG A 88 3.94 15.48 12.65
CA ARG A 88 3.05 16.62 12.92
C ARG A 88 2.14 16.30 14.11
N ARG A 89 1.98 17.27 14.96
CA ARG A 89 1.01 17.18 16.06
C ARG A 89 -0.38 17.38 15.46
N ASP A 90 -1.08 16.28 15.23
CA ASP A 90 -2.49 16.34 14.89
C ASP A 90 -3.27 16.74 16.13
N SER A 91 -3.35 18.03 16.36
CA SER A 91 -4.21 18.59 17.41
C SER A 91 -5.65 18.80 16.92
N THR A 92 -5.92 18.54 15.66
CA THR A 92 -7.18 18.92 15.02
C THR A 92 -7.88 17.73 14.38
N TRP A 93 -8.44 16.88 15.22
CA TRP A 93 -9.46 15.95 14.77
C TRP A 93 -10.73 16.69 14.38
N PRO A 94 -11.43 16.26 13.34
CA PRO A 94 -12.75 16.81 13.05
C PRO A 94 -13.72 16.51 14.21
N ASP A 95 -14.70 17.38 14.40
CA ASP A 95 -15.78 17.12 15.35
C ASP A 95 -16.66 15.99 14.83
N THR A 96 -16.94 16.00 13.52
CA THR A 96 -17.60 14.91 12.82
C THR A 96 -16.97 14.66 11.47
N LEU A 97 -16.96 13.39 11.06
CA LEU A 97 -16.62 12.98 9.70
C LEU A 97 -17.66 11.94 9.27
N VAL A 98 -18.30 12.20 8.16
CA VAL A 98 -19.22 11.26 7.52
C VAL A 98 -18.63 10.84 6.18
N ALA A 99 -18.36 9.57 6.02
CA ALA A 99 -17.92 8.96 4.76
C ALA A 99 -19.08 8.24 4.11
N ARG A 100 -19.33 8.51 2.82
CA ARG A 100 -20.45 7.93 2.05
C ARG A 100 -19.98 7.47 0.68
N ASN A 101 -20.76 6.58 0.06
CA ASN A 101 -20.58 6.15 -1.33
C ASN A 101 -19.17 5.61 -1.61
N LEU A 102 -18.63 4.81 -0.68
CA LEU A 102 -17.34 4.16 -0.87
C LEU A 102 -17.39 3.24 -2.10
N ARG A 103 -16.52 3.51 -3.06
CA ARG A 103 -16.22 2.65 -4.21
C ARG A 103 -14.84 2.08 -4.04
N VAL A 104 -14.68 0.79 -4.27
CA VAL A 104 -13.42 0.06 -4.15
C VAL A 104 -13.23 -0.75 -5.41
N LEU A 105 -12.15 -0.50 -6.15
CA LEU A 105 -11.86 -1.07 -7.46
C LEU A 105 -10.46 -1.68 -7.47
N PRO A 106 -10.29 -2.98 -7.72
CA PRO A 106 -8.98 -3.59 -7.86
C PRO A 106 -8.31 -3.07 -9.14
N ILE A 107 -7.05 -2.65 -9.06
CA ILE A 107 -6.24 -2.22 -10.21
C ILE A 107 -5.41 -3.38 -10.73
N THR A 108 -4.70 -4.05 -9.83
CA THR A 108 -3.87 -5.22 -10.08
C THR A 108 -3.76 -6.01 -8.77
N PRO A 109 -3.33 -7.28 -8.76
CA PRO A 109 -3.13 -8.03 -7.52
C PRO A 109 -2.32 -7.23 -6.49
N GLY A 110 -2.88 -7.07 -5.28
CA GLY A 110 -2.26 -6.31 -4.19
C GLY A 110 -2.35 -4.78 -4.31
N VAL A 111 -3.05 -4.23 -5.32
CA VAL A 111 -3.25 -2.77 -5.45
C VAL A 111 -4.72 -2.48 -5.72
N VAL A 112 -5.31 -1.65 -4.89
CA VAL A 112 -6.73 -1.29 -4.95
C VAL A 112 -6.89 0.23 -4.89
N TYR A 113 -7.75 0.77 -5.76
CA TYR A 113 -8.20 2.14 -5.71
C TYR A 113 -9.49 2.24 -4.91
N GLY A 114 -9.62 3.30 -4.11
CA GLY A 114 -10.85 3.64 -3.41
C GLY A 114 -11.20 5.10 -3.55
N SER A 115 -12.48 5.42 -3.63
CA SER A 115 -12.97 6.79 -3.54
C SER A 115 -14.24 6.85 -2.71
N TYR A 116 -14.45 7.96 -2.01
CA TYR A 116 -15.65 8.19 -1.22
C TYR A 116 -15.95 9.68 -1.10
N CYS A 117 -17.19 10.01 -0.87
CA CYS A 117 -17.62 11.35 -0.50
C CYS A 117 -17.46 11.55 1.01
N TYR A 118 -16.94 12.68 1.40
CA TYR A 118 -16.87 13.04 2.83
C TYR A 118 -17.63 14.32 3.13
N THR A 119 -18.15 14.39 4.34
CA THR A 119 -18.58 15.64 4.99
C THR A 119 -17.87 15.72 6.32
N VAL A 120 -17.18 16.83 6.55
CA VAL A 120 -16.41 17.12 7.76
C VAL A 120 -16.96 18.38 8.40
N THR A 121 -17.22 18.31 9.71
CA THR A 121 -17.48 19.49 10.53
C THR A 121 -16.30 19.68 11.47
N GLN A 122 -15.79 20.91 11.53
CA GLN A 122 -14.75 21.31 12.46
C GLN A 122 -15.11 22.68 13.01
N LYS A 123 -15.33 22.76 14.32
CA LYS A 123 -15.94 23.93 14.95
C LYS A 123 -17.27 24.26 14.26
N ASP A 124 -17.45 25.48 13.82
CA ASP A 124 -18.69 25.94 13.15
C ASP A 124 -18.65 25.80 11.62
N THR A 125 -17.63 25.17 11.06
CA THR A 125 -17.45 25.05 9.61
C THR A 125 -17.70 23.62 9.17
N THR A 126 -18.61 23.45 8.21
CA THR A 126 -18.86 22.19 7.53
C THR A 126 -18.39 22.27 6.08
N SER A 127 -17.61 21.30 5.67
CA SER A 127 -17.14 21.14 4.29
C SER A 127 -17.42 19.73 3.77
N SER A 128 -17.63 19.62 2.47
CA SER A 128 -17.83 18.35 1.78
C SER A 128 -16.86 18.22 0.61
N GLY A 129 -16.52 16.99 0.28
CA GLY A 129 -15.58 16.74 -0.78
C GLY A 129 -15.53 15.28 -1.20
N VAL A 130 -14.54 14.99 -2.05
CA VAL A 130 -14.16 13.65 -2.47
C VAL A 130 -12.77 13.36 -1.93
N SER A 131 -12.60 12.18 -1.39
CA SER A 131 -11.29 11.66 -1.02
C SER A 131 -11.02 10.38 -1.81
N GLU A 132 -9.80 10.26 -2.28
CA GLU A 132 -9.33 9.09 -3.02
C GLU A 132 -8.18 8.42 -2.25
N ARG A 133 -8.04 7.11 -2.45
CA ARG A 133 -7.00 6.32 -1.79
C ARG A 133 -6.46 5.26 -2.73
N ILE A 134 -5.17 5.00 -2.60
CA ILE A 134 -4.55 3.78 -3.11
C ILE A 134 -4.19 2.92 -1.92
N PHE A 135 -4.67 1.69 -1.93
CA PHE A 135 -4.35 0.65 -0.95
C PHE A 135 -3.35 -0.32 -1.58
N VAL A 136 -2.35 -0.70 -0.84
CA VAL A 136 -1.34 -1.66 -1.29
C VAL A 136 -1.17 -2.78 -0.27
N LYS A 137 -0.98 -3.99 -0.76
CA LYS A 137 -0.62 -5.15 0.05
C LYS A 137 0.90 -5.17 0.26
N THR A 138 1.31 -5.23 1.50
CA THR A 138 2.71 -5.34 1.92
C THR A 138 2.94 -6.65 2.66
N SER A 139 4.18 -6.96 3.04
CA SER A 139 4.50 -8.09 3.92
C SER A 139 3.84 -7.98 5.30
N GLU A 140 3.52 -6.76 5.74
CA GLU A 140 2.89 -6.47 7.03
C GLU A 140 1.37 -6.30 6.95
N GLY A 141 0.76 -6.59 5.80
CA GLY A 141 -0.67 -6.41 5.54
C GLY A 141 -0.97 -5.23 4.63
N TRP A 142 -2.23 -4.85 4.54
CA TRP A 142 -2.68 -3.74 3.70
C TRP A 142 -2.37 -2.38 4.31
N ARG A 143 -2.00 -1.41 3.46
CA ARG A 143 -1.70 -0.02 3.86
C ARG A 143 -2.23 0.97 2.83
N ILE A 144 -2.56 2.18 3.29
CA ILE A 144 -2.86 3.33 2.43
C ILE A 144 -1.53 3.96 2.02
N VAL A 145 -1.26 4.06 0.72
CA VAL A 145 -0.04 4.68 0.17
C VAL A 145 -0.31 6.06 -0.42
N VAL A 146 -1.51 6.29 -0.93
CA VAL A 146 -1.95 7.61 -1.40
C VAL A 146 -3.26 7.96 -0.74
N THR A 147 -3.40 9.20 -0.30
CA THR A 147 -4.68 9.77 0.13
C THR A 147 -4.81 11.19 -0.40
N THR A 148 -5.99 11.51 -0.92
CA THR A 148 -6.33 12.85 -1.38
C THR A 148 -7.59 13.34 -0.69
N ALA A 149 -7.80 14.65 -0.63
CA ALA A 149 -9.04 15.26 -0.19
C ALA A 149 -9.28 16.55 -0.96
N PHE A 150 -10.31 16.55 -1.80
CA PHE A 150 -10.69 17.71 -2.62
C PHE A 150 -12.06 18.22 -2.19
N GLY A 151 -12.14 19.50 -1.86
CA GLY A 151 -13.41 20.16 -1.61
C GLY A 151 -14.27 20.21 -2.88
N LEU A 152 -15.57 20.03 -2.73
CA LEU A 152 -16.51 20.21 -3.82
C LEU A 152 -16.85 21.69 -3.98
N ALA A 153 -16.80 22.18 -5.22
CA ALA A 153 -17.30 23.49 -5.56
C ALA A 153 -18.83 23.57 -5.36
N ALA A 154 -19.32 24.77 -5.14
CA ALA A 154 -20.77 25.03 -5.16
C ALA A 154 -21.36 24.57 -6.49
N GLY A 155 -22.42 23.76 -6.45
CA GLY A 155 -23.04 23.20 -7.67
C GLY A 155 -22.45 21.87 -8.16
N ALA A 156 -21.50 21.26 -7.45
CA ALA A 156 -20.96 19.93 -7.78
C ALA A 156 -22.07 18.87 -7.93
N PRO A 157 -21.83 17.83 -8.76
CA PRO A 157 -22.81 16.78 -9.03
C PRO A 157 -23.35 16.12 -7.77
N ALA A 158 -24.59 15.66 -7.81
CA ALA A 158 -25.32 15.06 -6.68
C ALA A 158 -24.70 13.77 -6.11
N GLN A 159 -23.66 13.23 -6.74
CA GLN A 159 -23.00 11.98 -6.31
C GLN A 159 -22.41 12.04 -4.89
N CYS A 160 -22.15 13.25 -4.38
CA CYS A 160 -21.63 13.48 -3.05
C CYS A 160 -22.52 14.39 -2.16
N LYS A 161 -23.77 14.63 -2.58
CA LYS A 161 -24.75 15.38 -1.78
C LYS A 161 -25.53 14.47 -0.87
#